data_7ff089a7d4645496e6ce40bdfc99cf48
#
_entry.id   7ff089a7d4645496e6ce40bdfc99cf48
#
_cell.length_a   1.000
_cell.length_b   1.000
_cell.length_c   1.000
_cell.angle_alpha   90.00
_cell.angle_beta   90.00
_cell.angle_gamma   90.00
#
_symmetry.space_group_name_H-M   'P 1'
#
loop_
_entity.id
_entity.type
_entity.pdbx_description
1 polymer ?
#
loop_
_entity_poly.entity_id
_entity_poly.type
_entity_poly.pdbx_seq_one_letter_code
_entity_poly.pdbx_strand_id
1 'polypeptide(L)'
;AGLNDAQRRAVDHHVGPLLVVAGAGSGKTRALTHRIAHLIGEHGADPAQILAVTFTNKAAREMKERLEFLLAQRLAQSQYGQPWSTLPPVEQRQLRSRIYREVTKELWIGTFHALFARMLRYDIDKFKDAEGLTWTKQFSIYDEADAQSLVKEIVTQELQLDPKRFEPKKTRWAISNAKNQGWLPDQLEANAEGQRGKLTADVYRRYRKALAANNALDFDDLLLLPVQLLQQNEQVRSYWH
;
A
#
# COMPACT_ATOMS: atom_id res chain seq x y z
N ALA A 1 -10.93 22.86 17.44
CA ALA A 1 -10.96 22.79 18.90
C ALA A 1 -10.45 21.44 19.38
N GLY A 2 -9.71 21.40 20.47
CA GLY A 2 -9.28 20.16 21.13
C GLY A 2 -7.88 19.65 20.79
N LEU A 3 -7.03 20.40 20.12
CA LEU A 3 -5.59 20.12 20.01
C LEU A 3 -4.85 20.82 21.16
N ASN A 4 -3.86 20.15 21.74
CA ASN A 4 -2.94 20.79 22.67
C ASN A 4 -1.87 21.61 21.91
N ASP A 5 -1.05 22.37 22.62
CA ASP A 5 -0.08 23.29 21.99
C ASP A 5 0.99 22.58 21.17
N ALA A 6 1.44 21.39 21.59
CA ALA A 6 2.39 20.58 20.82
C ALA A 6 1.77 20.07 19.51
N GLN A 7 0.52 19.61 19.56
CA GLN A 7 -0.23 19.20 18.38
C GLN A 7 -0.49 20.39 17.43
N ARG A 8 -0.83 21.57 17.94
CA ARG A 8 -1.00 22.78 17.13
C ARG A 8 0.28 23.13 16.39
N ARG A 9 1.42 23.16 17.09
CA ARG A 9 2.72 23.42 16.45
C ARG A 9 3.03 22.41 15.33
N ALA A 10 2.68 21.13 15.52
CA ALA A 10 2.85 20.11 14.48
C ALA A 10 1.92 20.33 13.28
N VAL A 11 0.69 20.80 13.51
CA VAL A 11 -0.30 21.09 12.45
C VAL A 11 0.11 22.34 11.66
N ASP A 12 0.55 23.39 12.34
CA ASP A 12 0.88 24.68 11.70
C ASP A 12 2.22 24.65 10.95
N HIS A 13 3.10 23.69 11.24
CA HIS A 13 4.37 23.53 10.53
C HIS A 13 4.13 23.01 9.10
N HIS A 14 4.29 23.83 8.09
CA HIS A 14 3.98 23.49 6.69
C HIS A 14 5.19 23.50 5.75
N VAL A 15 6.35 23.95 6.21
CA VAL A 15 7.59 24.01 5.39
C VAL A 15 8.68 23.14 5.99
N GLY A 16 9.25 22.27 5.15
CA GLY A 16 10.36 21.41 5.55
C GLY A 16 9.96 20.17 6.37
N PRO A 17 10.94 19.32 6.67
CA PRO A 17 10.70 18.09 7.43
C PRO A 17 10.34 18.36 8.89
N LEU A 18 9.46 17.55 9.44
CA LEU A 18 9.05 17.59 10.84
C LEU A 18 9.09 16.19 11.44
N LEU A 19 9.87 16.00 12.50
CA LEU A 19 9.85 14.80 13.32
C LEU A 19 9.02 15.04 14.59
N VAL A 20 8.00 14.21 14.82
CA VAL A 20 7.18 14.22 16.03
C VAL A 20 7.44 12.95 16.82
N VAL A 21 8.05 13.07 17.99
CA VAL A 21 8.28 11.96 18.91
C VAL A 21 7.18 11.97 19.98
N ALA A 22 6.40 10.89 20.02
CA ALA A 22 5.25 10.80 20.90
C ALA A 22 4.91 9.36 21.26
N GLY A 23 4.53 9.11 22.51
CA GLY A 23 4.13 7.80 23.00
C GLY A 23 2.78 7.31 22.47
N ALA A 24 2.44 6.07 22.76
CA ALA A 24 1.13 5.52 22.46
C ALA A 24 0.01 6.33 23.14
N GLY A 25 -1.11 6.54 22.46
CA GLY A 25 -2.25 7.31 23.01
C GLY A 25 -2.06 8.83 23.06
N SER A 26 -0.92 9.36 22.62
CA SER A 26 -0.60 10.79 22.65
C SER A 26 -1.36 11.66 21.62
N GLY A 27 -2.15 11.03 20.74
CA GLY A 27 -2.89 11.74 19.70
C GLY A 27 -2.09 12.06 18.44
N LYS A 28 -1.02 11.31 18.12
CA LYS A 28 -0.22 11.46 16.90
C LYS A 28 -1.06 11.43 15.62
N THR A 29 -1.91 10.42 15.50
CA THR A 29 -2.81 10.26 14.33
C THR A 29 -3.77 11.43 14.20
N ARG A 30 -4.26 11.96 15.33
CA ARG A 30 -5.09 13.14 15.36
C ARG A 30 -4.35 14.37 14.86
N ALA A 31 -3.13 14.61 15.32
CA ALA A 31 -2.29 15.72 14.86
C ALA A 31 -2.00 15.60 13.36
N LEU A 32 -1.65 14.41 12.87
CA LEU A 32 -1.41 14.16 11.46
C LEU A 32 -2.66 14.44 10.60
N THR A 33 -3.82 13.96 11.02
CA THR A 33 -5.09 14.19 10.31
C THR A 33 -5.42 15.68 10.22
N HIS A 34 -5.28 16.43 11.33
CA HIS A 34 -5.48 17.88 11.34
C HIS A 34 -4.44 18.62 10.49
N ARG A 35 -3.20 18.14 10.46
CA ARG A 35 -2.15 18.70 9.58
C ARG A 35 -2.52 18.56 8.11
N ILE A 36 -2.99 17.38 7.68
CA ILE A 36 -3.44 17.18 6.30
C ILE A 36 -4.62 18.11 5.98
N ALA A 37 -5.61 18.20 6.87
CA ALA A 37 -6.74 19.11 6.69
C ALA A 37 -6.30 20.58 6.60
N HIS A 38 -5.31 20.99 7.38
CA HIS A 38 -4.74 22.33 7.35
C HIS A 38 -3.99 22.62 6.05
N LEU A 39 -3.17 21.68 5.58
CA LEU A 39 -2.47 21.81 4.30
C LEU A 39 -3.45 21.98 3.13
N ILE A 40 -4.53 21.22 3.08
CA ILE A 40 -5.53 21.30 2.03
C ILE A 40 -6.37 22.58 2.17
N GLY A 41 -6.88 22.85 3.37
CA GLY A 41 -7.85 23.91 3.60
C GLY A 41 -7.26 25.32 3.68
N GLU A 42 -6.06 25.48 4.23
CA GLU A 42 -5.42 26.78 4.41
C GLU A 42 -4.31 27.05 3.39
N HIS A 43 -3.55 26.04 3.02
CA HIS A 43 -2.41 26.20 2.12
C HIS A 43 -2.71 25.75 0.68
N GLY A 44 -3.94 25.29 0.39
CA GLY A 44 -4.35 24.90 -0.97
C GLY A 44 -3.55 23.73 -1.54
N ALA A 45 -3.01 22.85 -0.68
CA ALA A 45 -2.26 21.70 -1.14
C ALA A 45 -3.15 20.77 -1.99
N ASP A 46 -2.63 20.33 -3.13
CA ASP A 46 -3.33 19.39 -3.99
C ASP A 46 -3.44 18.04 -3.28
N PRO A 47 -4.66 17.51 -3.04
CA PRO A 47 -4.86 16.20 -2.43
C PRO A 47 -4.12 15.06 -3.13
N ALA A 48 -3.98 15.11 -4.46
CA ALA A 48 -3.27 14.11 -5.24
C ALA A 48 -1.75 14.07 -4.96
N GLN A 49 -1.20 15.11 -4.36
CA GLN A 49 0.21 15.23 -3.98
C GLN A 49 0.46 14.89 -2.49
N ILE A 50 -0.56 14.47 -1.75
CA ILE A 50 -0.43 14.12 -0.34
C ILE A 50 -0.38 12.61 -0.18
N LEU A 51 0.73 12.12 0.36
CA LEU A 51 0.96 10.72 0.71
C LEU A 51 1.00 10.56 2.23
N ALA A 52 0.12 9.74 2.77
CA ALA A 52 0.11 9.39 4.20
C ALA A 52 0.05 7.87 4.37
N VAL A 53 1.06 7.32 5.04
CA VAL A 53 1.19 5.87 5.22
C VAL A 53 0.75 5.48 6.62
N THR A 54 -0.05 4.41 6.70
CA THR A 54 -0.49 3.81 7.96
C THR A 54 -0.04 2.35 8.04
N PHE A 55 -0.02 1.79 9.26
CA PHE A 55 0.30 0.38 9.45
C PHE A 55 -0.87 -0.56 9.17
N THR A 56 -2.12 -0.09 9.30
CA THR A 56 -3.32 -0.92 9.14
C THR A 56 -4.34 -0.25 8.22
N ASN A 57 -5.11 -1.06 7.51
CA ASN A 57 -6.22 -0.58 6.69
C ASN A 57 -7.31 0.10 7.53
N LYS A 58 -7.50 -0.35 8.78
CA LYS A 58 -8.42 0.28 9.73
C LYS A 58 -7.98 1.70 10.04
N ALA A 59 -6.71 1.91 10.40
CA ALA A 59 -6.17 3.24 10.68
C ALA A 59 -6.27 4.18 9.46
N ALA A 60 -6.00 3.68 8.26
CA ALA A 60 -6.16 4.45 7.03
C ALA A 60 -7.62 4.89 6.80
N ARG A 61 -8.57 4.01 7.03
CA ARG A 61 -10.00 4.30 6.90
C ARG A 61 -10.44 5.35 7.92
N GLU A 62 -10.10 5.17 9.18
CA GLU A 62 -10.41 6.12 10.25
C GLU A 62 -9.80 7.50 9.98
N MET A 63 -8.59 7.57 9.45
CA MET A 63 -7.95 8.82 9.05
C MET A 63 -8.71 9.52 7.93
N LYS A 64 -9.12 8.79 6.89
CA LYS A 64 -9.91 9.33 5.77
C LYS A 64 -11.26 9.87 6.24
N GLU A 65 -11.99 9.11 7.05
CA GLU A 65 -13.29 9.50 7.58
C GLU A 65 -13.18 10.77 8.44
N ARG A 66 -12.18 10.84 9.30
CA ARG A 66 -11.94 12.02 10.14
C ARG A 66 -11.55 13.24 9.32
N LEU A 67 -10.69 13.06 8.32
CA LEU A 67 -10.27 14.12 7.42
C LEU A 67 -11.46 14.66 6.61
N GLU A 68 -12.29 13.79 6.06
CA GLU A 68 -13.52 14.14 5.35
C GLU A 68 -14.46 14.97 6.24
N PHE A 69 -14.62 14.55 7.48
CA PHE A 69 -15.44 15.30 8.45
C PHE A 69 -14.86 16.68 8.77
N LEU A 70 -13.55 16.79 9.01
CA LEU A 70 -12.89 18.08 9.29
C LEU A 70 -13.04 19.06 8.12
N LEU A 71 -12.86 18.58 6.90
CA LEU A 71 -13.00 19.41 5.70
C LEU A 71 -14.46 19.78 5.43
N ALA A 72 -15.39 18.86 5.68
CA ALA A 72 -16.82 19.14 5.59
C ALA A 72 -17.29 20.20 6.60
N GLN A 73 -16.77 20.17 7.83
CA GLN A 73 -17.05 21.22 8.83
C GLN A 73 -16.56 22.60 8.36
N ARG A 74 -15.36 22.66 7.77
CA ARG A 74 -14.81 23.90 7.21
C ARG A 74 -15.65 24.42 6.07
N LEU A 75 -16.06 23.53 5.17
CA LEU A 75 -16.88 23.85 4.01
C LEU A 75 -18.28 24.34 4.44
N ALA A 76 -18.86 23.72 5.48
CA ALA A 76 -20.12 24.19 6.07
C ALA A 76 -20.02 25.64 6.56
N GLN A 77 -18.96 25.95 7.28
CA GLN A 77 -18.73 27.31 7.78
C GLN A 77 -18.50 28.31 6.65
N SER A 78 -17.72 27.96 5.62
CA SER A 78 -17.42 28.86 4.51
C SER A 78 -18.59 29.04 3.55
N GLN A 79 -19.36 27.99 3.27
CA GLN A 79 -20.44 28.00 2.28
C GLN A 79 -21.79 28.48 2.86
N TYR A 80 -22.10 28.08 4.11
CA TYR A 80 -23.39 28.39 4.73
C TYR A 80 -23.29 29.35 5.91
N GLY A 81 -22.08 29.68 6.37
CA GLY A 81 -21.85 30.51 7.56
C GLY A 81 -22.34 29.86 8.85
N GLN A 82 -22.57 28.55 8.84
CA GLN A 82 -23.17 27.80 9.94
C GLN A 82 -22.29 26.62 10.36
N PRO A 83 -22.31 26.23 11.66
CA PRO A 83 -21.67 25.00 12.09
C PRO A 83 -22.29 23.77 11.43
N TRP A 84 -21.47 22.77 11.14
CA TRP A 84 -21.92 21.49 10.58
C TRP A 84 -23.13 20.87 11.29
N SER A 85 -23.12 20.93 12.63
CA SER A 85 -24.18 20.33 13.47
C SER A 85 -25.57 20.95 13.30
N THR A 86 -25.63 22.15 12.73
CA THR A 86 -26.88 22.89 12.51
C THR A 86 -27.46 22.68 11.11
N LEU A 87 -26.70 22.06 10.21
CA LEU A 87 -27.16 21.80 8.86
C LEU A 87 -28.16 20.61 8.81
N PRO A 88 -29.17 20.66 7.95
CA PRO A 88 -30.03 19.52 7.67
C PRO A 88 -29.24 18.30 7.18
N PRO A 89 -29.70 17.07 7.46
CA PRO A 89 -29.01 15.84 7.05
C PRO A 89 -28.75 15.73 5.55
N VAL A 90 -29.60 16.30 4.72
CA VAL A 90 -29.42 16.30 3.25
C VAL A 90 -28.19 17.13 2.87
N GLU A 91 -28.04 18.32 3.42
CA GLU A 91 -26.92 19.22 3.16
C GLU A 91 -25.61 18.65 3.72
N GLN A 92 -25.67 18.05 4.92
CA GLN A 92 -24.52 17.33 5.48
C GLN A 92 -24.02 16.22 4.52
N ARG A 93 -24.93 15.41 3.97
CA ARG A 93 -24.58 14.35 3.00
C ARG A 93 -24.00 14.93 1.70
N GLN A 94 -24.57 16.03 1.21
CA GLN A 94 -24.07 16.69 -0.01
C GLN A 94 -22.66 17.21 0.18
N LEU A 95 -22.35 17.86 1.29
CA LEU A 95 -21.02 18.36 1.61
C LEU A 95 -19.99 17.22 1.74
N ARG A 96 -20.35 16.15 2.48
CA ARG A 96 -19.47 14.98 2.58
C ARG A 96 -19.21 14.32 1.22
N SER A 97 -20.23 14.17 0.40
CA SER A 97 -20.10 13.63 -0.94
C SER A 97 -19.21 14.50 -1.85
N ARG A 98 -19.30 15.82 -1.69
CA ARG A 98 -18.42 16.76 -2.39
C ARG A 98 -16.96 16.59 -1.96
N ILE A 99 -16.70 16.59 -0.65
CA ILE A 99 -15.35 16.37 -0.11
C ILE A 99 -14.78 15.01 -0.55
N TYR A 100 -15.60 13.96 -0.54
CA TYR A 100 -15.15 12.66 -1.04
C TYR A 100 -14.66 12.74 -2.49
N ARG A 101 -15.45 13.34 -3.38
CA ARG A 101 -15.11 13.43 -4.81
C ARG A 101 -13.92 14.34 -5.10
N GLU A 102 -13.84 15.47 -4.41
CA GLU A 102 -12.84 16.51 -4.70
C GLU A 102 -11.53 16.29 -3.94
N VAL A 103 -11.56 15.62 -2.79
CA VAL A 103 -10.40 15.49 -1.90
C VAL A 103 -10.10 14.05 -1.55
N THR A 104 -10.99 13.38 -0.84
CA THR A 104 -10.70 12.07 -0.21
C THR A 104 -10.32 11.00 -1.22
N LYS A 105 -10.99 10.99 -2.37
CA LYS A 105 -10.71 10.06 -3.48
C LYS A 105 -9.31 10.24 -4.06
N GLU A 106 -8.82 11.47 -4.10
CA GLU A 106 -7.51 11.80 -4.70
C GLU A 106 -6.34 11.58 -3.74
N LEU A 107 -6.59 11.60 -2.42
CA LEU A 107 -5.57 11.40 -1.41
C LEU A 107 -4.92 10.03 -1.49
N TRP A 108 -3.62 9.98 -1.26
CA TRP A 108 -2.84 8.76 -1.14
C TRP A 108 -2.66 8.39 0.33
N ILE A 109 -3.72 7.87 0.95
CA ILE A 109 -3.73 7.42 2.34
C ILE A 109 -3.99 5.91 2.39
N GLY A 110 -3.09 5.16 2.98
CA GLY A 110 -3.21 3.71 3.08
C GLY A 110 -1.99 3.06 3.71
N THR A 111 -2.01 1.73 3.74
CA THR A 111 -0.81 0.94 4.05
C THR A 111 0.17 0.99 2.87
N PHE A 112 1.43 0.63 3.12
CA PHE A 112 2.41 0.49 2.02
C PHE A 112 1.89 -0.42 0.91
N HIS A 113 1.35 -1.60 1.26
CA HIS A 113 0.80 -2.54 0.29
C HIS A 113 -0.32 -1.93 -0.56
N ALA A 114 -1.27 -1.23 0.08
CA ALA A 114 -2.38 -0.61 -0.62
C ALA A 114 -1.93 0.52 -1.56
N LEU A 115 -1.01 1.36 -1.10
CA LEU A 115 -0.50 2.50 -1.89
C LEU A 115 0.38 2.02 -3.06
N PHE A 116 1.21 1.02 -2.83
CA PHE A 116 2.04 0.43 -3.89
C PHE A 116 1.21 -0.38 -4.90
N ALA A 117 0.17 -1.09 -4.45
CA ALA A 117 -0.78 -1.71 -5.37
C ALA A 117 -1.44 -0.65 -6.26
N ARG A 118 -1.86 0.48 -5.69
CA ARG A 118 -2.42 1.61 -6.45
C ARG A 118 -1.43 2.17 -7.47
N MET A 119 -0.16 2.36 -7.09
CA MET A 119 0.90 2.79 -8.00
C MET A 119 1.10 1.79 -9.15
N LEU A 120 1.15 0.50 -8.85
CA LEU A 120 1.30 -0.55 -9.86
C LEU A 120 0.12 -0.62 -10.84
N ARG A 121 -1.11 -0.25 -10.42
CA ARG A 121 -2.26 -0.13 -11.32
C ARG A 121 -2.04 0.92 -12.43
N TYR A 122 -1.17 1.89 -12.21
CA TYR A 122 -0.82 2.88 -13.24
C TYR A 122 0.31 2.41 -14.15
N ASP A 123 1.32 1.75 -13.61
CA ASP A 123 2.61 1.63 -14.30
C ASP A 123 3.18 0.21 -14.43
N ILE A 124 2.49 -0.84 -13.95
CA ILE A 124 3.03 -2.22 -13.97
C ILE A 124 3.35 -2.72 -15.38
N ASP A 125 2.65 -2.24 -16.40
CA ASP A 125 2.91 -2.57 -17.81
C ASP A 125 4.28 -2.08 -18.31
N LYS A 126 4.89 -1.15 -17.60
CA LYS A 126 6.26 -0.66 -17.87
C LYS A 126 7.35 -1.45 -17.14
N PHE A 127 6.97 -2.34 -16.23
CA PHE A 127 7.90 -3.17 -15.50
C PHE A 127 8.49 -4.26 -16.40
N LYS A 128 9.81 -4.42 -16.35
CA LYS A 128 10.54 -5.45 -17.06
C LYS A 128 11.08 -6.47 -16.07
N ASP A 129 10.47 -7.66 -16.09
CA ASP A 129 10.94 -8.77 -15.28
C ASP A 129 12.21 -9.38 -15.88
N ALA A 130 13.16 -9.78 -15.02
CA ALA A 130 14.43 -10.34 -15.44
C ALA A 130 14.30 -11.67 -16.21
N GLU A 131 13.23 -12.42 -15.96
CA GLU A 131 12.93 -13.69 -16.67
C GLU A 131 11.88 -13.52 -17.77
N GLY A 132 11.49 -12.28 -18.09
CA GLY A 132 10.55 -11.96 -19.17
C GLY A 132 9.07 -12.17 -18.81
N LEU A 133 8.73 -12.37 -17.55
CA LEU A 133 7.34 -12.45 -17.10
C LEU A 133 6.66 -11.07 -17.18
N THR A 134 5.37 -11.06 -17.46
CA THR A 134 4.59 -9.83 -17.64
C THR A 134 3.30 -9.86 -16.83
N TRP A 135 2.85 -8.68 -16.46
CA TRP A 135 1.56 -8.45 -15.79
C TRP A 135 0.83 -7.28 -16.43
N THR A 136 -0.49 -7.32 -16.35
CA THR A 136 -1.34 -6.19 -16.76
C THR A 136 -1.82 -5.37 -15.57
N LYS A 137 -2.33 -4.17 -15.82
CA LYS A 137 -2.86 -3.28 -14.79
C LYS A 137 -4.05 -3.87 -14.01
N GLN A 138 -4.75 -4.86 -14.57
CA GLN A 138 -5.87 -5.58 -13.96
C GLN A 138 -5.43 -6.78 -13.13
N PHE A 139 -4.22 -6.79 -12.63
CA PHE A 139 -3.69 -7.88 -11.81
C PHE A 139 -4.53 -8.16 -10.56
N SER A 140 -4.59 -9.42 -10.18
CA SER A 140 -5.14 -9.88 -8.90
C SER A 140 -4.08 -9.84 -7.81
N ILE A 141 -4.50 -9.69 -6.57
CA ILE A 141 -3.61 -9.76 -5.41
C ILE A 141 -3.88 -11.06 -4.69
N TYR A 142 -2.85 -11.90 -4.57
CA TYR A 142 -2.88 -13.12 -3.76
C TYR A 142 -2.45 -12.78 -2.34
N ASP A 143 -3.31 -13.05 -1.37
CA ASP A 143 -2.96 -12.98 0.04
C ASP A 143 -2.09 -14.19 0.45
N GLU A 144 -1.71 -14.28 1.72
CA GLU A 144 -0.86 -15.37 2.18
C GLU A 144 -1.55 -16.74 2.06
N ALA A 145 -2.86 -16.82 2.24
CA ALA A 145 -3.62 -18.05 2.07
C ALA A 145 -3.63 -18.51 0.60
N ASP A 146 -3.84 -17.59 -0.32
CA ASP A 146 -3.78 -17.86 -1.77
C ASP A 146 -2.38 -18.31 -2.20
N ALA A 147 -1.34 -17.63 -1.71
CA ALA A 147 0.05 -17.97 -2.01
C ALA A 147 0.43 -19.35 -1.47
N GLN A 148 0.03 -19.68 -0.25
CA GLN A 148 0.24 -21.00 0.34
C GLN A 148 -0.51 -22.11 -0.42
N SER A 149 -1.74 -21.83 -0.86
CA SER A 149 -2.52 -22.76 -1.65
C SER A 149 -1.86 -23.06 -3.00
N LEU A 150 -1.32 -22.04 -3.67
CA LEU A 150 -0.59 -22.19 -4.92
C LEU A 150 0.69 -23.02 -4.71
N VAL A 151 1.47 -22.73 -3.67
CA VAL A 151 2.67 -23.52 -3.35
C VAL A 151 2.32 -24.97 -3.05
N LYS A 152 1.24 -25.21 -2.28
CA LYS A 152 0.76 -26.56 -1.99
C LYS A 152 0.36 -27.33 -3.25
N GLU A 153 -0.33 -26.69 -4.17
CA GLU A 153 -0.70 -27.27 -5.46
C GLU A 153 0.54 -27.67 -6.26
N ILE A 154 1.53 -26.79 -6.36
CA ILE A 154 2.79 -27.09 -7.07
C ILE A 154 3.50 -28.27 -6.43
N VAL A 155 3.66 -28.28 -5.11
CA VAL A 155 4.35 -29.34 -4.38
C VAL A 155 3.65 -30.68 -4.56
N THR A 156 2.32 -30.73 -4.38
CA THR A 156 1.56 -31.97 -4.31
C THR A 156 1.07 -32.47 -5.67
N GLN A 157 0.60 -31.57 -6.54
CA GLN A 157 0.00 -31.92 -7.83
C GLN A 157 1.01 -31.91 -8.98
N GLU A 158 1.81 -30.87 -9.09
CA GLU A 158 2.76 -30.75 -10.21
C GLU A 158 4.02 -31.58 -9.98
N LEU A 159 4.65 -31.48 -8.82
CA LEU A 159 5.88 -32.19 -8.48
C LEU A 159 5.65 -33.52 -7.78
N GLN A 160 4.42 -33.83 -7.37
CA GLN A 160 4.05 -35.07 -6.70
C GLN A 160 4.93 -35.41 -5.48
N LEU A 161 5.32 -34.38 -4.72
CA LEU A 161 6.11 -34.52 -3.51
C LEU A 161 5.21 -34.81 -2.30
N ASP A 162 5.76 -35.55 -1.35
CA ASP A 162 5.08 -35.78 -0.07
C ASP A 162 5.07 -34.49 0.77
N PRO A 163 3.88 -33.88 1.06
CA PRO A 163 3.80 -32.64 1.82
C PRO A 163 4.24 -32.79 3.29
N LYS A 164 4.36 -34.00 3.81
CA LYS A 164 4.91 -34.25 5.15
C LYS A 164 6.42 -34.13 5.17
N ARG A 165 7.08 -34.50 4.08
CA ARG A 165 8.54 -34.40 3.93
C ARG A 165 8.97 -33.07 3.32
N PHE A 166 8.16 -32.51 2.45
CA PHE A 166 8.37 -31.25 1.78
C PHE A 166 7.21 -30.30 2.10
N GLU A 167 7.29 -29.65 3.27
CA GLU A 167 6.20 -28.87 3.82
C GLU A 167 5.92 -27.60 2.99
N PRO A 168 4.71 -27.42 2.41
CA PRO A 168 4.37 -26.26 1.58
C PRO A 168 4.54 -24.93 2.32
N LYS A 169 4.22 -24.89 3.61
CA LYS A 169 4.35 -23.67 4.41
C LYS A 169 5.81 -23.21 4.56
N LYS A 170 6.73 -24.15 4.79
CA LYS A 170 8.17 -23.84 4.85
C LYS A 170 8.71 -23.43 3.50
N THR A 171 8.22 -24.06 2.43
CA THR A 171 8.59 -23.71 1.06
C THR A 171 8.10 -22.30 0.71
N ARG A 172 6.87 -21.96 1.06
CA ARG A 172 6.35 -20.60 0.88
C ARG A 172 7.19 -19.57 1.63
N TRP A 173 7.57 -19.86 2.87
CA TRP A 173 8.46 -19.00 3.65
C TRP A 173 9.83 -18.83 2.96
N ALA A 174 10.43 -19.90 2.49
CA ALA A 174 11.70 -19.85 1.77
C ALA A 174 11.63 -19.02 0.48
N ILE A 175 10.54 -19.13 -0.27
CA ILE A 175 10.29 -18.32 -1.46
C ILE A 175 10.17 -16.83 -1.09
N SER A 176 9.37 -16.50 -0.07
CA SER A 176 9.23 -15.13 0.41
C SER A 176 10.58 -14.55 0.84
N ASN A 177 11.37 -15.31 1.59
CA ASN A 177 12.70 -14.90 2.02
C ASN A 177 13.64 -14.65 0.85
N ALA A 178 13.64 -15.52 -0.16
CA ALA A 178 14.43 -15.33 -1.39
C ALA A 178 14.01 -14.07 -2.14
N LYS A 179 12.71 -13.83 -2.31
CA LYS A 179 12.17 -12.60 -2.94
C LYS A 179 12.65 -11.35 -2.20
N ASN A 180 12.58 -11.34 -0.88
CA ASN A 180 13.00 -10.21 -0.06
C ASN A 180 14.52 -9.95 -0.09
N GLN A 181 15.31 -10.95 -0.44
CA GLN A 181 16.75 -10.79 -0.72
C GLN A 181 17.02 -10.39 -2.18
N GLY A 182 16.01 -10.25 -3.00
CA GLY A 182 16.15 -9.96 -4.42
C GLY A 182 16.62 -11.16 -5.25
N TRP A 183 16.51 -12.37 -4.73
CA TRP A 183 16.94 -13.59 -5.41
C TRP A 183 15.88 -14.10 -6.37
N LEU A 184 16.29 -14.40 -7.60
CA LEU A 184 15.58 -15.22 -8.55
C LEU A 184 15.76 -16.71 -8.23
N PRO A 185 14.97 -17.62 -8.83
CA PRO A 185 15.09 -19.05 -8.57
C PRO A 185 16.50 -19.62 -8.74
N ASP A 186 17.23 -19.21 -9.78
CA ASP A 186 18.61 -19.68 -10.00
C ASP A 186 19.57 -19.23 -8.88
N GLN A 187 19.37 -18.04 -8.35
CA GLN A 187 20.14 -17.54 -7.21
C GLN A 187 19.81 -18.28 -5.92
N LEU A 188 18.54 -18.61 -5.71
CA LEU A 188 18.13 -19.46 -4.58
C LEU A 188 18.79 -20.85 -4.70
N GLU A 189 18.78 -21.46 -5.86
CA GLU A 189 19.41 -22.75 -6.11
C GLU A 189 20.94 -22.72 -5.86
N ALA A 190 21.61 -21.66 -6.35
CA ALA A 190 23.05 -21.46 -6.16
C ALA A 190 23.45 -21.27 -4.69
N ASN A 191 22.57 -20.69 -3.87
CA ASN A 191 22.84 -20.43 -2.45
C ASN A 191 22.26 -21.50 -1.51
N ALA A 192 21.57 -22.51 -2.06
CA ALA A 192 20.98 -23.60 -1.28
C ALA A 192 21.83 -24.86 -1.36
N GLU A 193 21.87 -25.62 -0.29
CA GLU A 193 22.58 -26.89 -0.23
C GLU A 193 21.64 -28.08 -0.49
N GLY A 194 22.13 -29.07 -1.25
CA GLY A 194 21.53 -30.36 -1.42
C GLY A 194 20.24 -30.39 -2.26
N GLN A 195 19.61 -31.58 -2.31
CA GLN A 195 18.44 -31.86 -3.12
C GLN A 195 17.23 -31.01 -2.73
N ARG A 196 17.07 -30.71 -1.46
CA ARG A 196 15.96 -29.90 -0.94
C ARG A 196 16.01 -28.46 -1.46
N GLY A 197 17.20 -27.88 -1.56
CA GLY A 197 17.39 -26.56 -2.12
C GLY A 197 17.03 -26.47 -3.59
N LYS A 198 17.40 -27.49 -4.37
CA LYS A 198 17.03 -27.61 -5.80
C LYS A 198 15.53 -27.72 -5.99
N LEU A 199 14.85 -28.54 -5.18
CA LEU A 199 13.40 -28.67 -5.22
C LEU A 199 12.69 -27.37 -4.82
N THR A 200 13.17 -26.67 -3.81
CA THR A 200 12.63 -25.36 -3.41
C THR A 200 12.76 -24.35 -4.55
N ALA A 201 13.90 -24.31 -5.22
CA ALA A 201 14.10 -23.43 -6.37
C ALA A 201 13.17 -23.81 -7.56
N ASP A 202 12.92 -25.09 -7.78
CA ASP A 202 11.98 -25.54 -8.81
C ASP A 202 10.52 -25.13 -8.48
N VAL A 203 10.11 -25.27 -7.23
CA VAL A 203 8.82 -24.74 -6.75
C VAL A 203 8.74 -23.22 -6.97
N TYR A 204 9.78 -22.51 -6.66
CA TYR A 204 9.85 -21.04 -6.85
C TYR A 204 9.72 -20.66 -8.34
N ARG A 205 10.39 -21.35 -9.26
CA ARG A 205 10.25 -21.11 -10.70
C ARG A 205 8.80 -21.27 -11.15
N ARG A 206 8.16 -22.38 -10.75
CA ARG A 206 6.76 -22.67 -11.09
C ARG A 206 5.80 -21.69 -10.46
N TYR A 207 6.06 -21.28 -9.22
CA TYR A 207 5.29 -20.28 -8.49
C TYR A 207 5.29 -18.93 -9.21
N ARG A 208 6.45 -18.43 -9.63
CA ARG A 208 6.56 -17.18 -10.40
C ARG A 208 5.79 -17.25 -11.72
N LYS A 209 5.95 -18.33 -12.45
CA LYS A 209 5.23 -18.53 -13.73
C LYS A 209 3.73 -18.63 -13.53
N ALA A 210 3.27 -19.30 -12.50
CA ALA A 210 1.85 -19.43 -12.17
C ALA A 210 1.24 -18.08 -11.79
N LEU A 211 1.92 -17.27 -10.97
CA LEU A 211 1.48 -15.91 -10.67
C LEU A 211 1.32 -15.07 -11.94
N ALA A 212 2.33 -15.06 -12.80
CA ALA A 212 2.27 -14.31 -14.06
C ALA A 212 1.17 -14.83 -15.00
N ALA A 213 1.01 -16.15 -15.13
CA ALA A 213 -0.04 -16.75 -15.93
C ALA A 213 -1.45 -16.40 -15.45
N ASN A 214 -1.62 -16.26 -14.15
CA ASN A 214 -2.88 -15.84 -13.50
C ASN A 214 -3.02 -14.32 -13.41
N ASN A 215 -2.08 -13.56 -13.96
CA ASN A 215 -1.99 -12.11 -13.79
C ASN A 215 -2.13 -11.71 -12.30
N ALA A 216 -1.37 -12.34 -11.44
CA ALA A 216 -1.43 -12.18 -9.99
C ALA A 216 -0.09 -11.73 -9.40
N LEU A 217 -0.16 -10.95 -8.35
CA LEU A 217 0.95 -10.57 -7.49
C LEU A 217 0.69 -11.07 -6.08
N ASP A 218 1.71 -11.51 -5.37
CA ASP A 218 1.63 -11.76 -3.93
C ASP A 218 1.96 -10.49 -3.12
N PHE A 219 1.86 -10.55 -1.80
CA PHE A 219 2.14 -9.40 -0.95
C PHE A 219 3.60 -8.94 -1.02
N ASP A 220 4.55 -9.85 -1.19
CA ASP A 220 5.95 -9.48 -1.39
C ASP A 220 6.14 -8.65 -2.66
N ASP A 221 5.49 -9.03 -3.75
CA ASP A 221 5.55 -8.31 -5.02
C ASP A 221 5.04 -6.87 -4.91
N LEU A 222 4.01 -6.64 -4.09
CA LEU A 222 3.47 -5.29 -3.89
C LEU A 222 4.50 -4.32 -3.28
N LEU A 223 5.47 -4.84 -2.52
CA LEU A 223 6.56 -4.04 -1.96
C LEU A 223 7.79 -3.99 -2.86
N LEU A 224 8.09 -5.07 -3.56
CA LEU A 224 9.33 -5.22 -4.34
C LEU A 224 9.23 -4.63 -5.75
N LEU A 225 8.13 -4.87 -6.46
CA LEU A 225 7.97 -4.39 -7.83
C LEU A 225 8.01 -2.87 -7.98
N PRO A 226 7.35 -2.08 -7.11
CA PRO A 226 7.47 -0.63 -7.19
C PRO A 226 8.91 -0.13 -7.09
N VAL A 227 9.71 -0.70 -6.20
CA VAL A 227 11.12 -0.35 -6.05
C VAL A 227 11.89 -0.65 -7.33
N GLN A 228 11.73 -1.86 -7.86
CA GLN A 228 12.39 -2.28 -9.10
C GLN A 228 11.94 -1.42 -10.29
N LEU A 229 10.66 -1.13 -10.41
CA LEU A 229 10.10 -0.28 -11.45
C LEU A 229 10.69 1.13 -11.43
N LEU A 230 10.77 1.75 -10.24
CA LEU A 230 11.38 3.07 -10.07
C LEU A 230 12.88 3.06 -10.35
N GLN A 231 13.59 1.96 -10.08
CA GLN A 231 14.99 1.80 -10.43
C GLN A 231 15.22 1.63 -11.93
N GLN A 232 14.35 0.89 -12.60
CA GLN A 232 14.45 0.56 -14.02
C GLN A 232 14.03 1.70 -14.94
N ASN A 233 13.04 2.50 -14.54
CA ASN A 233 12.36 3.44 -15.43
C ASN A 233 12.40 4.86 -14.87
N GLU A 234 13.23 5.70 -15.49
CA GLU A 234 13.40 7.09 -15.08
C GLU A 234 12.13 7.94 -15.28
N GLN A 235 11.35 7.69 -16.31
CA GLN A 235 10.11 8.42 -16.56
C GLN A 235 9.08 8.13 -15.46
N VAL A 236 8.94 6.86 -15.04
CA VAL A 236 8.09 6.47 -13.92
C VAL A 236 8.58 7.13 -12.63
N ARG A 237 9.89 7.06 -12.35
CA ARG A 237 10.47 7.70 -11.17
C ARG A 237 10.22 9.21 -11.15
N SER A 238 10.43 9.90 -12.26
CA SER A 238 10.20 11.34 -12.37
C SER A 238 8.74 11.73 -12.21
N TYR A 239 7.81 10.89 -12.65
CA TYR A 239 6.38 11.13 -12.47
C TYR A 239 5.95 11.07 -11.00
N TRP A 240 6.52 10.12 -10.23
CA TRP A 240 6.17 9.92 -8.82
C TRP A 240 7.02 10.75 -7.83
N HIS A 241 8.06 11.45 -8.30
CA HIS A 241 8.90 12.34 -7.51
C HIS A 241 8.19 13.67 -7.25
#